data_7849098bf24092c12df58dc6e0a84f84
#
_entry.id   7849098bf24092c12df58dc6e0a84f84
#
_cell.length_a   1.000
_cell.length_b   1.000
_cell.length_c   1.000
_cell.angle_alpha   90.00
_cell.angle_beta   90.00
_cell.angle_gamma   90.00
#
_symmetry.space_group_name_H-M   'P 1'
#
loop_
_entity.id
_entity.type
_entity.pdbx_description
1 polymer ?
#
loop_
_entity_poly.entity_id
_entity_poly.type
_entity_poly.pdbx_seq_one_letter_code
_entity_poly.pdbx_strand_id
1 'polypeptide(L)'
;MSDCGDCGNIVDVASMQASQRRTLKIVLAINLATFVMMMGAAWFSRSSSLLSGGLDNLGDALTYAVSLAVVGSSLQTKAKVAFLKGLLILGAAVAVAAQIAWRLKNPGVPVFEAMGLAGVLNLSANAFCLWLLTPHRNGDINLSSAWECSRNDIYEGCAVLL
;
A
#
# COMPACT_ATOMS: atom_id res chain seq x y z
N MET A 1 -17.77 36.39 28.54
CA MET A 1 -16.36 35.95 28.41
C MET A 1 -16.38 34.80 27.42
N SER A 2 -16.20 35.14 26.16
CA SER A 2 -16.29 34.21 25.03
C SER A 2 -14.97 33.45 24.89
N ASP A 3 -15.12 32.18 24.78
CA ASP A 3 -14.14 31.12 24.77
C ASP A 3 -13.16 31.25 23.57
N CYS A 4 -11.96 31.75 23.81
CA CYS A 4 -10.87 31.79 22.82
C CYS A 4 -10.11 30.44 22.69
N GLY A 5 -10.54 29.41 23.42
CA GLY A 5 -9.89 28.09 23.43
C GLY A 5 -10.25 27.21 22.24
N ASP A 6 -11.40 27.44 21.61
CA ASP A 6 -11.94 26.53 20.59
C ASP A 6 -11.33 26.76 19.19
N CYS A 7 -10.92 27.99 18.86
CA CYS A 7 -10.30 28.29 17.57
C CYS A 7 -8.91 27.64 17.40
N GLY A 8 -8.14 27.51 18.46
CA GLY A 8 -6.82 26.87 18.43
C GLY A 8 -6.90 25.38 18.13
N ASN A 9 -7.87 24.69 18.73
CA ASN A 9 -8.10 23.26 18.51
C ASN A 9 -8.63 22.98 17.09
N ILE A 10 -9.50 23.82 16.55
CA ILE A 10 -10.05 23.68 15.19
C ILE A 10 -8.94 23.84 14.12
N VAL A 11 -8.07 24.85 14.31
CA VAL A 11 -6.94 25.08 13.40
C VAL A 11 -5.93 23.94 13.47
N ASP A 12 -5.64 23.38 14.64
CA ASP A 12 -4.73 22.27 14.83
C ASP A 12 -5.26 20.98 14.18
N VAL A 13 -6.53 20.65 14.38
CA VAL A 13 -7.19 19.51 13.72
C VAL A 13 -7.21 19.66 12.20
N ALA A 14 -7.48 20.86 11.67
CA ALA A 14 -7.47 21.10 10.24
C ALA A 14 -6.07 20.95 9.62
N SER A 15 -5.04 21.45 10.30
CA SER A 15 -3.65 21.31 9.87
C SER A 15 -3.16 19.86 9.92
N MET A 16 -3.53 19.11 10.95
CA MET A 16 -3.27 17.66 11.05
C MET A 16 -3.93 16.89 9.91
N GLN A 17 -5.20 17.15 9.61
CA GLN A 17 -5.90 16.53 8.50
C GLN A 17 -5.27 16.84 7.14
N ALA A 18 -4.80 18.06 6.92
CA ALA A 18 -4.12 18.45 5.69
C ALA A 18 -2.79 17.68 5.51
N SER A 19 -1.99 17.57 6.57
CA SER A 19 -0.75 16.79 6.59
C SER A 19 -1.00 15.32 6.29
N GLN A 20 -1.97 14.72 6.96
CA GLN A 20 -2.38 13.33 6.76
C GLN A 20 -2.83 13.06 5.32
N ARG A 21 -3.65 13.93 4.75
CA ARG A 21 -4.09 13.83 3.34
C ARG A 21 -2.92 13.92 2.37
N ARG A 22 -1.96 14.81 2.64
CA ARG A 22 -0.75 14.94 1.82
C ARG A 22 0.08 13.66 1.85
N THR A 23 0.33 13.12 3.03
CA THR A 23 1.07 11.85 3.20
C THR A 23 0.38 10.71 2.45
N LEU A 24 -0.94 10.52 2.62
CA LEU A 24 -1.70 9.48 1.91
C LEU A 24 -1.64 9.64 0.39
N LYS A 25 -1.65 10.87 -0.14
CA LYS A 25 -1.49 11.10 -1.59
C LYS A 25 -0.10 10.70 -2.09
N ILE A 26 0.93 10.99 -1.32
CA ILE A 26 2.31 10.65 -1.69
C ILE A 26 2.50 9.14 -1.66
N VAL A 27 2.09 8.46 -0.59
CA VAL A 27 2.23 6.99 -0.51
C VAL A 27 1.36 6.28 -1.55
N LEU A 28 0.17 6.79 -1.87
CA LEU A 28 -0.65 6.31 -2.98
C LEU A 28 0.10 6.41 -4.32
N ALA A 29 0.68 7.57 -4.62
CA ALA A 29 1.42 7.77 -5.86
C ALA A 29 2.65 6.85 -5.97
N ILE A 30 3.38 6.65 -4.87
CA ILE A 30 4.52 5.72 -4.81
C ILE A 30 4.05 4.30 -5.08
N ASN A 31 3.00 3.82 -4.42
CA ASN A 31 2.50 2.45 -4.61
C ASN A 31 1.94 2.22 -6.02
N LEU A 32 1.32 3.20 -6.65
CA LEU A 32 0.92 3.11 -8.06
C LEU A 32 2.13 3.05 -9.00
N ALA A 33 3.16 3.84 -8.74
CA ALA A 33 4.39 3.82 -9.55
C ALA A 33 5.13 2.49 -9.39
N THR A 34 5.28 1.99 -8.18
CA THR A 34 5.90 0.68 -7.90
C THR A 34 5.07 -0.48 -8.46
N PHE A 35 3.73 -0.41 -8.39
CA PHE A 35 2.86 -1.37 -9.05
C PHE A 35 3.17 -1.47 -10.55
N VAL A 36 3.18 -0.34 -11.27
CA VAL A 36 3.48 -0.33 -12.72
C VAL A 36 4.89 -0.87 -13.01
N MET A 37 5.88 -0.47 -12.21
CA MET A 37 7.25 -0.97 -12.30
C MET A 37 7.33 -2.49 -12.11
N MET A 38 6.68 -3.01 -11.04
CA MET A 38 6.69 -4.44 -10.71
C MET A 38 5.94 -5.27 -11.76
N MET A 39 4.83 -4.76 -12.30
CA MET A 39 4.10 -5.43 -13.39
C MET A 39 4.95 -5.52 -14.66
N GLY A 40 5.64 -4.44 -15.02
CA GLY A 40 6.59 -4.43 -16.14
C GLY A 40 7.74 -5.43 -15.93
N ALA A 41 8.37 -5.38 -14.76
CA ALA A 41 9.45 -6.31 -14.40
C ALA A 41 8.98 -7.78 -14.37
N ALA A 42 7.78 -8.06 -13.84
CA ALA A 42 7.18 -9.39 -13.81
C ALA A 42 6.94 -9.94 -15.22
N TRP A 43 6.50 -9.08 -16.15
CA TRP A 43 6.30 -9.45 -17.55
C TRP A 43 7.63 -9.81 -18.22
N PHE A 44 8.65 -8.97 -18.09
CA PHE A 44 9.97 -9.20 -18.70
C PHE A 44 10.70 -10.40 -18.07
N SER A 45 10.70 -10.52 -16.75
CA SER A 45 11.40 -11.60 -16.03
C SER A 45 10.63 -12.90 -15.95
N ARG A 46 9.36 -12.89 -16.35
CA ARG A 46 8.42 -14.01 -16.17
C ARG A 46 8.36 -14.48 -14.70
N SER A 47 8.45 -13.57 -13.74
CA SER A 47 8.50 -13.85 -12.31
C SER A 47 7.12 -13.76 -11.66
N SER A 48 6.72 -14.83 -10.98
CA SER A 48 5.47 -14.84 -10.19
C SER A 48 5.62 -14.06 -8.88
N SER A 49 6.82 -13.98 -8.30
CA SER A 49 7.04 -13.21 -7.08
C SER A 49 6.95 -11.71 -7.34
N LEU A 50 7.48 -11.23 -8.47
CA LEU A 50 7.30 -9.83 -8.87
C LEU A 50 5.85 -9.50 -9.19
N LEU A 51 5.10 -10.45 -9.77
CA LEU A 51 3.66 -10.26 -9.98
C LEU A 51 2.92 -10.14 -8.63
N SER A 52 3.25 -10.99 -7.66
CA SER A 52 2.68 -10.91 -6.31
C SER A 52 2.97 -9.55 -5.67
N GLY A 53 4.24 -9.13 -5.63
CA GLY A 53 4.62 -7.84 -5.07
C GLY A 53 3.99 -6.64 -5.80
N GLY A 54 3.75 -6.75 -7.11
CA GLY A 54 2.98 -5.76 -7.84
C GLY A 54 1.51 -5.69 -7.37
N LEU A 55 0.87 -6.83 -7.16
CA LEU A 55 -0.51 -6.88 -6.66
C LEU A 55 -0.63 -6.39 -5.21
N ASP A 56 0.39 -6.59 -4.39
CA ASP A 56 0.45 -6.02 -3.03
C ASP A 56 0.49 -4.50 -3.08
N ASN A 57 1.36 -3.91 -3.91
CA ASN A 57 1.40 -2.47 -4.15
C ASN A 57 0.05 -1.90 -4.66
N LEU A 58 -0.68 -2.66 -5.49
CA LEU A 58 -2.03 -2.28 -5.91
C LEU A 58 -3.01 -2.32 -4.75
N GLY A 59 -2.96 -3.35 -3.91
CA GLY A 59 -3.77 -3.48 -2.70
C GLY A 59 -3.57 -2.31 -1.74
N ASP A 60 -2.32 -1.89 -1.56
CA ASP A 60 -1.95 -0.72 -0.75
C ASP A 60 -2.44 0.59 -1.37
N ALA A 61 -2.22 0.77 -2.68
CA ALA A 61 -2.72 1.94 -3.39
C ALA A 61 -4.24 2.07 -3.24
N LEU A 62 -4.98 0.97 -3.37
CA LEU A 62 -6.43 0.94 -3.13
C LEU A 62 -6.78 1.30 -1.67
N THR A 63 -5.98 0.82 -0.70
CA THR A 63 -6.14 1.16 0.72
C THR A 63 -6.01 2.67 0.95
N TYR A 64 -4.97 3.28 0.38
CA TYR A 64 -4.72 4.71 0.54
C TYR A 64 -5.74 5.56 -0.22
N ALA A 65 -6.14 5.15 -1.42
CA ALA A 65 -7.20 5.82 -2.19
C ALA A 65 -8.53 5.84 -1.44
N VAL A 66 -8.90 4.68 -0.87
CA VAL A 66 -10.11 4.54 -0.06
C VAL A 66 -10.02 5.37 1.21
N SER A 67 -8.89 5.34 1.93
CA SER A 67 -8.69 6.16 3.12
C SER A 67 -8.85 7.64 2.82
N LEU A 68 -8.34 8.11 1.65
CA LEU A 68 -8.53 9.48 1.19
C LEU A 68 -10.00 9.81 0.86
N ALA A 69 -10.73 8.86 0.25
CA ALA A 69 -12.12 9.08 -0.17
C ALA A 69 -13.10 9.11 1.01
N VAL A 70 -12.81 8.35 2.09
CA VAL A 70 -13.73 8.24 3.24
C VAL A 70 -13.37 9.13 4.42
N VAL A 71 -12.34 9.96 4.31
CA VAL A 71 -12.05 10.99 5.31
C VAL A 71 -13.25 11.92 5.43
N GLY A 72 -13.94 11.89 6.57
CA GLY A 72 -15.18 12.64 6.83
C GLY A 72 -16.48 11.95 6.44
N SER A 73 -16.45 10.72 5.92
CA SER A 73 -17.65 9.95 5.58
C SER A 73 -18.23 9.18 6.77
N SER A 74 -19.49 8.75 6.64
CA SER A 74 -20.20 7.96 7.67
C SER A 74 -19.54 6.59 7.90
N LEU A 75 -19.74 6.02 9.08
CA LEU A 75 -19.26 4.67 9.45
C LEU A 75 -19.74 3.59 8.46
N GLN A 76 -20.97 3.72 7.97
CA GLN A 76 -21.53 2.78 7.00
C GLN A 76 -20.80 2.82 5.66
N THR A 77 -20.42 4.02 5.19
CA THR A 77 -19.64 4.20 3.97
C THR A 77 -18.23 3.59 4.15
N LYS A 78 -17.59 3.85 5.29
CA LYS A 78 -16.29 3.28 5.63
C LYS A 78 -16.34 1.74 5.64
N ALA A 79 -17.40 1.14 6.22
CA ALA A 79 -17.57 -0.31 6.27
C ALA A 79 -17.78 -0.93 4.87
N LYS A 80 -18.61 -0.33 4.01
CA LYS A 80 -18.82 -0.81 2.63
C LYS A 80 -17.53 -0.78 1.83
N VAL A 81 -16.76 0.26 1.99
CA VAL A 81 -15.50 0.44 1.26
C VAL A 81 -14.42 -0.52 1.79
N ALA A 82 -14.36 -0.75 3.10
CA ALA A 82 -13.48 -1.77 3.68
C ALA A 82 -13.84 -3.18 3.18
N PHE A 83 -15.12 -3.50 3.04
CA PHE A 83 -15.58 -4.76 2.47
C PHE A 83 -15.19 -4.92 1.00
N LEU A 84 -15.40 -3.87 0.17
CA LEU A 84 -14.99 -3.88 -1.23
C LEU A 84 -13.47 -4.07 -1.37
N LYS A 85 -12.68 -3.41 -0.54
CA LYS A 85 -11.23 -3.60 -0.46
C LYS A 85 -10.87 -5.06 -0.14
N GLY A 86 -11.52 -5.66 0.86
CA GLY A 86 -11.32 -7.07 1.21
C GLY A 86 -11.58 -8.01 0.03
N LEU A 87 -12.63 -7.75 -0.77
CA LEU A 87 -12.92 -8.51 -1.98
C LEU A 87 -11.84 -8.34 -3.07
N LEU A 88 -11.30 -7.13 -3.24
CA LEU A 88 -10.22 -6.88 -4.20
C LEU A 88 -8.93 -7.58 -3.80
N ILE A 89 -8.57 -7.55 -2.52
CA ILE A 89 -7.40 -8.28 -1.98
C ILE A 89 -7.58 -9.79 -2.16
N LEU A 90 -8.76 -10.33 -1.85
CA LEU A 90 -9.07 -11.74 -2.07
C LEU A 90 -8.96 -12.11 -3.54
N GLY A 91 -9.48 -11.28 -4.45
CA GLY A 91 -9.36 -11.48 -5.90
C GLY A 91 -7.90 -11.50 -6.36
N ALA A 92 -7.07 -10.59 -5.85
CA ALA A 92 -5.63 -10.56 -6.11
C ALA A 92 -4.94 -11.83 -5.61
N ALA A 93 -5.24 -12.27 -4.38
CA ALA A 93 -4.69 -13.52 -3.82
C ALA A 93 -5.06 -14.76 -4.66
N VAL A 94 -6.30 -14.85 -5.15
CA VAL A 94 -6.74 -15.92 -6.05
C VAL A 94 -5.99 -15.86 -7.38
N ALA A 95 -5.78 -14.67 -7.94
CA ALA A 95 -5.03 -14.49 -9.18
C ALA A 95 -3.57 -14.96 -9.03
N VAL A 96 -2.91 -14.60 -7.90
CA VAL A 96 -1.54 -15.07 -7.58
C VAL A 96 -1.51 -16.58 -7.43
N ALA A 97 -2.45 -17.18 -6.68
CA ALA A 97 -2.54 -18.63 -6.51
C ALA A 97 -2.71 -19.37 -7.86
N ALA A 98 -3.58 -18.85 -8.74
CA ALA A 98 -3.75 -19.38 -10.09
C ALA A 98 -2.47 -19.26 -10.93
N GLN A 99 -1.75 -18.15 -10.82
CA GLN A 99 -0.47 -17.92 -11.48
C GLN A 99 0.60 -18.90 -10.99
N ILE A 100 0.69 -19.13 -9.69
CA ILE A 100 1.62 -20.11 -9.10
C ILE A 100 1.30 -21.51 -9.61
N ALA A 101 0.02 -21.92 -9.58
CA ALA A 101 -0.41 -23.22 -10.09
C ALA A 101 -0.08 -23.42 -11.59
N TRP A 102 -0.25 -22.35 -12.40
CA TRP A 102 0.15 -22.35 -13.79
C TRP A 102 1.65 -22.53 -13.98
N ARG A 103 2.46 -21.82 -13.18
CA ARG A 103 3.92 -21.87 -13.22
C ARG A 103 4.47 -23.24 -12.83
N LEU A 104 3.86 -23.92 -11.85
CA LEU A 104 4.24 -25.27 -11.47
C LEU A 104 4.06 -26.28 -12.62
N LYS A 105 3.05 -26.04 -13.47
CA LYS A 105 2.81 -26.88 -14.67
C LYS A 105 3.68 -26.49 -15.87
N ASN A 106 4.10 -25.22 -15.94
CA ASN A 106 4.87 -24.63 -17.03
C ASN A 106 6.13 -23.95 -16.47
N PRO A 107 7.11 -24.71 -15.99
CA PRO A 107 8.30 -24.15 -15.38
C PRO A 107 9.10 -23.32 -16.39
N GLY A 108 9.48 -22.12 -15.99
CA GLY A 108 10.37 -21.23 -16.75
C GLY A 108 11.46 -20.69 -15.83
N VAL A 109 12.63 -20.44 -16.37
CA VAL A 109 13.72 -19.82 -15.60
C VAL A 109 13.50 -18.32 -15.56
N PRO A 110 13.32 -17.71 -14.38
CA PRO A 110 13.20 -16.26 -14.26
C PRO A 110 14.55 -15.56 -14.52
N VAL A 111 14.50 -14.31 -14.94
CA VAL A 111 15.68 -13.45 -15.06
C VAL A 111 16.02 -12.87 -13.69
N PHE A 112 16.98 -13.46 -12.99
CA PHE A 112 17.34 -13.14 -11.60
C PHE A 112 17.79 -11.68 -11.40
N GLU A 113 18.53 -11.11 -12.36
CA GLU A 113 19.00 -9.73 -12.29
C GLU A 113 17.82 -8.74 -12.28
N ALA A 114 16.83 -8.97 -13.14
CA ALA A 114 15.62 -8.13 -13.19
C ALA A 114 14.79 -8.27 -11.90
N MET A 115 14.72 -9.48 -11.34
CA MET A 115 14.04 -9.73 -10.07
C MET A 115 14.73 -9.01 -8.92
N GLY A 116 16.05 -9.13 -8.79
CA GLY A 116 16.82 -8.51 -7.72
C GLY A 116 16.72 -6.99 -7.76
N LEU A 117 16.88 -6.38 -8.93
CA LEU A 117 16.77 -4.93 -9.08
C LEU A 117 15.37 -4.41 -8.73
N ALA A 118 14.33 -5.04 -9.29
CA ALA A 118 12.95 -4.65 -9.02
C ALA A 118 12.58 -4.86 -7.55
N GLY A 119 13.02 -5.96 -6.93
CA GLY A 119 12.81 -6.24 -5.51
C GLY A 119 13.46 -5.20 -4.59
N VAL A 120 14.71 -4.82 -4.85
CA VAL A 120 15.42 -3.79 -4.07
C VAL A 120 14.76 -2.42 -4.22
N LEU A 121 14.35 -2.05 -5.44
CA LEU A 121 13.64 -0.79 -5.68
C LEU A 121 12.29 -0.77 -4.95
N ASN A 122 11.53 -1.86 -5.01
CA ASN A 122 10.25 -1.99 -4.32
C ASN A 122 10.42 -1.90 -2.79
N LEU A 123 11.37 -2.63 -2.22
CA LEU A 123 11.66 -2.59 -0.78
C LEU A 123 12.08 -1.18 -0.34
N SER A 124 12.89 -0.48 -1.15
CA SER A 124 13.29 0.90 -0.86
C SER A 124 12.10 1.86 -0.89
N ALA A 125 11.19 1.70 -1.85
CA ALA A 125 9.97 2.50 -1.94
C ALA A 125 9.04 2.25 -0.75
N ASN A 126 8.85 0.99 -0.34
CA ASN A 126 8.04 0.63 0.82
C ASN A 126 8.67 1.13 2.13
N ALA A 127 10.01 1.08 2.27
CA ALA A 127 10.71 1.67 3.41
C ALA A 127 10.49 3.19 3.49
N PHE A 128 10.51 3.88 2.35
CA PHE A 128 10.20 5.31 2.29
C PHE A 128 8.73 5.60 2.63
N CYS A 129 7.79 4.80 2.17
CA CYS A 129 6.37 4.91 2.55
C CYS A 129 6.20 4.72 4.06
N LEU A 130 6.83 3.71 4.66
CA LEU A 130 6.81 3.45 6.09
C LEU A 130 7.37 4.64 6.88
N TRP A 131 8.49 5.23 6.42
CA TRP A 131 9.07 6.41 7.03
C TRP A 131 8.11 7.61 7.00
N LEU A 132 7.44 7.86 5.87
CA LEU A 132 6.43 8.91 5.72
C LEU A 132 5.20 8.71 6.63
N LEU A 133 4.79 7.46 6.86
CA LEU A 133 3.63 7.12 7.69
C LEU A 133 3.95 7.11 9.19
N THR A 134 5.22 6.94 9.57
CA THR A 134 5.65 6.79 10.97
C THR A 134 5.20 7.93 11.90
N PRO A 135 5.23 9.23 11.51
CA PRO A 135 4.72 10.30 12.35
C PRO A 135 3.23 10.21 12.66
N HIS A 136 2.49 9.48 11.83
CA HIS A 136 1.03 9.36 11.91
C HIS A 136 0.54 8.02 12.49
N ARG A 137 1.44 7.14 12.92
CA ARG A 137 1.15 5.77 13.40
C ARG A 137 0.18 5.70 14.59
N ASN A 138 0.20 6.72 15.45
CA ASN A 138 -0.63 6.80 16.65
C ASN A 138 -1.84 7.74 16.47
N GLY A 139 -2.12 8.17 15.24
CA GLY A 139 -3.19 9.08 14.92
C GLY A 139 -4.52 8.39 14.61
N ASP A 140 -5.11 8.72 13.47
CA ASP A 140 -6.35 8.10 12.98
C ASP A 140 -6.15 6.61 12.69
N ILE A 141 -7.20 5.80 12.93
CA ILE A 141 -7.20 4.35 12.72
C ILE A 141 -6.84 3.95 11.27
N ASN A 142 -7.16 4.79 10.29
CA ASN A 142 -6.83 4.55 8.88
C ASN A 142 -5.33 4.68 8.63
N LEU A 143 -4.67 5.66 9.26
CA LEU A 143 -3.23 5.89 9.13
C LEU A 143 -2.42 4.87 9.91
N SER A 144 -2.91 4.47 11.08
CA SER A 144 -2.34 3.36 11.85
C SER A 144 -2.37 2.07 11.02
N SER A 145 -3.52 1.76 10.41
CA SER A 145 -3.68 0.60 9.53
C SER A 145 -2.77 0.69 8.28
N ALA A 146 -2.63 1.87 7.68
CA ALA A 146 -1.73 2.10 6.56
C ALA A 146 -0.25 1.87 6.94
N TRP A 147 0.15 2.33 8.12
CA TRP A 147 1.49 2.10 8.67
C TRP A 147 1.76 0.61 8.92
N GLU A 148 0.78 -0.13 9.48
CA GLU A 148 0.88 -1.58 9.70
C GLU A 148 1.06 -2.34 8.37
N CYS A 149 0.30 -1.98 7.32
CA CYS A 149 0.47 -2.57 5.99
C CYS A 149 1.90 -2.34 5.48
N SER A 150 2.36 -1.08 5.40
CA SER A 150 3.73 -0.78 4.93
C SER A 150 4.83 -1.44 5.76
N ARG A 151 4.61 -1.66 7.06
CA ARG A 151 5.56 -2.41 7.89
C ARG A 151 5.62 -3.88 7.49
N ASN A 152 4.48 -4.51 7.22
CA ASN A 152 4.42 -5.90 6.78
C ASN A 152 5.10 -6.09 5.42
N ASP A 153 4.94 -5.15 4.49
CA ASP A 153 5.61 -5.18 3.17
C ASP A 153 7.14 -5.18 3.29
N ILE A 154 7.68 -4.49 4.30
CA ILE A 154 9.12 -4.53 4.59
C ILE A 154 9.54 -5.94 5.02
N TYR A 155 8.78 -6.60 5.90
CA TYR A 155 9.10 -7.96 6.33
C TYR A 155 9.02 -8.95 5.16
N GLU A 156 7.98 -8.85 4.33
CA GLU A 156 7.82 -9.69 3.14
C GLU A 156 8.93 -9.43 2.12
N GLY A 157 9.25 -8.16 1.84
CA GLY A 157 10.33 -7.78 0.94
C GLY A 157 11.70 -8.29 1.39
N CYS A 158 11.99 -8.24 2.69
CA CYS A 158 13.21 -8.83 3.25
C CYS A 158 13.22 -10.36 3.09
N ALA A 159 12.10 -11.04 3.33
CA ALA A 159 12.00 -12.49 3.19
C ALA A 159 12.16 -12.98 1.74
N VAL A 160 11.81 -12.15 0.76
CA VAL A 160 11.98 -12.47 -0.68
C VAL A 160 13.43 -12.31 -1.14
N LEU A 161 14.21 -11.41 -0.50
CA LEU A 161 15.61 -11.15 -0.85
C LEU A 161 16.62 -12.06 -0.14
N LEU A 162 16.19 -12.79 0.91
CA LEU A 162 17.00 -13.75 1.67
C LEU A 162 16.88 -15.15 1.06
#